data_45616f783edc56d3daba12dc9df12dc0
#
_entry.id   45616f783edc56d3daba12dc9df12dc0
#
_cell.length_a   1.000
_cell.length_b   1.000
_cell.length_c   1.000
_cell.angle_alpha   90.00
_cell.angle_beta   90.00
_cell.angle_gamma   90.00
#
_symmetry.space_group_name_H-M   'P 1'
#
loop_
_entity.id
_entity.type
_entity.pdbx_description
1 polymer ?
#
loop_
_entity_poly.entity_id
_entity_poly.type
_entity_poly.pdbx_seq_one_letter_code
_entity_poly.pdbx_strand_id
1 'polypeptide(L)'
;MVDTSRIHWRIAGGVFLLIALAIGCKPFALPFYLLNLNKPKLPSHYSFYEKAREAKGKKEIRVAVLVERGRGLSPDFLGAERSLANLLINGLRAGFEVNKERVTVLPAAVIDDFKRKNENWRSLEGPQIARKLDVDYVFDIELASMSLYEPGSRHLFRGNCVVSVRVIDADENAPEIFPPYEYVKEFPGNGVTVAVDSQTTAQQFQNQFLAKIALDLTGLFTATHTRDRFQ
;
A
#
# COMPACT_ATOMS: atom_id res chain seq x y z
N MET A 1 53.14 18.90 37.18
CA MET A 1 51.67 19.02 37.35
C MET A 1 51.05 18.79 35.99
N VAL A 2 50.55 17.60 35.73
CA VAL A 2 49.94 17.23 34.43
C VAL A 2 48.44 17.58 34.51
N ASP A 3 48.00 18.41 33.61
CA ASP A 3 46.61 18.92 33.55
C ASP A 3 45.63 17.79 33.13
N THR A 4 44.96 17.21 34.10
CA THR A 4 44.03 16.09 33.96
C THR A 4 42.69 16.49 33.37
N SER A 5 42.41 17.79 33.16
CA SER A 5 41.13 18.30 32.68
C SER A 5 40.86 18.04 31.18
N ARG A 6 41.90 17.87 30.36
CA ARG A 6 41.79 17.63 28.92
C ARG A 6 41.50 16.18 28.51
N ILE A 7 41.72 15.24 29.43
CA ILE A 7 41.52 13.80 29.15
C ILE A 7 40.04 13.42 29.23
N HIS A 8 39.29 14.00 30.16
CA HIS A 8 37.90 13.66 30.37
C HIS A 8 36.98 14.10 29.21
N TRP A 9 37.30 15.17 28.53
CA TRP A 9 36.48 15.65 27.40
C TRP A 9 36.63 14.81 26.12
N ARG A 10 37.78 14.20 25.92
CA ARG A 10 38.04 13.30 24.77
C ARG A 10 37.37 11.94 24.95
N ILE A 11 37.25 11.45 26.17
CA ILE A 11 36.58 10.19 26.48
C ILE A 11 35.04 10.34 26.37
N ALA A 12 34.50 11.47 26.86
CA ALA A 12 33.04 11.73 26.74
C ALA A 12 32.58 11.88 25.30
N GLY A 13 33.35 12.50 24.39
CA GLY A 13 33.07 12.61 23.00
C GLY A 13 33.06 11.26 22.23
N GLY A 14 34.01 10.38 22.60
CA GLY A 14 34.12 9.05 21.98
C GLY A 14 32.98 8.10 22.36
N VAL A 15 32.54 8.15 23.62
CA VAL A 15 31.41 7.32 24.09
C VAL A 15 30.07 7.74 23.46
N PHE A 16 29.85 9.05 23.26
CA PHE A 16 28.64 9.55 22.61
C PHE A 16 28.57 9.14 21.14
N LEU A 17 29.70 9.10 20.44
CA LEU A 17 29.76 8.66 19.03
C LEU A 17 29.51 7.16 18.88
N LEU A 18 29.96 6.33 19.82
CA LEU A 18 29.76 4.88 19.81
C LEU A 18 28.33 4.48 20.18
N ILE A 19 27.65 5.22 21.04
CA ILE A 19 26.25 4.99 21.39
C ILE A 19 25.35 5.34 20.19
N ALA A 20 25.65 6.36 19.38
CA ALA A 20 24.92 6.72 18.19
C ALA A 20 25.02 5.66 17.08
N LEU A 21 26.08 4.85 17.06
CA LEU A 21 26.27 3.76 16.09
C LEU A 21 25.61 2.43 16.51
N ALA A 22 25.37 2.24 17.81
CA ALA A 22 24.78 1.00 18.33
C ALA A 22 23.24 0.96 18.26
N ILE A 23 22.57 2.12 18.13
CA ILE A 23 21.13 2.20 17.92
C ILE A 23 20.89 2.15 16.42
N GLY A 24 20.76 0.94 15.86
CA GLY A 24 20.46 0.67 14.44
C GLY A 24 19.08 1.14 13.98
N CYS A 25 18.50 2.17 14.58
CA CYS A 25 17.34 2.89 14.08
C CYS A 25 17.83 3.88 13.02
N LYS A 26 17.38 3.71 11.80
CA LYS A 26 17.62 4.63 10.68
C LYS A 26 17.09 6.04 11.05
N PRO A 27 17.92 6.97 11.58
CA PRO A 27 17.44 8.32 11.93
C PRO A 27 17.17 9.18 10.70
N PHE A 28 17.43 8.64 9.49
CA PHE A 28 17.23 9.35 8.23
C PHE A 28 15.78 9.33 7.70
N ALA A 29 14.89 8.52 8.27
CA ALA A 29 13.50 8.49 7.82
C ALA A 29 12.65 9.68 8.35
N LEU A 30 12.95 10.16 9.56
CA LEU A 30 12.21 11.25 10.21
C LEU A 30 12.30 12.60 9.49
N PRO A 31 13.48 13.08 9.04
CA PRO A 31 13.55 14.35 8.32
C PRO A 31 12.84 14.30 6.96
N PHE A 32 12.80 13.13 6.31
CA PHE A 32 12.08 12.97 5.04
C PHE A 32 10.55 13.09 5.20
N TYR A 33 10.00 12.61 6.30
CA TYR A 33 8.58 12.79 6.61
C TYR A 33 8.23 14.27 6.90
N LEU A 34 9.09 14.97 7.64
CA LEU A 34 8.86 16.38 7.98
C LEU A 34 9.05 17.33 6.78
N LEU A 35 9.94 17.01 5.84
CA LEU A 35 10.15 17.80 4.63
C LEU A 35 8.99 17.66 3.62
N ASN A 36 8.11 16.66 3.79
CA ASN A 36 6.98 16.42 2.90
C ASN A 36 5.72 17.22 3.27
N LEU A 37 5.68 17.87 4.43
CA LEU A 37 4.47 18.58 4.92
C LEU A 37 4.03 19.76 4.05
N ASN A 38 4.93 20.33 3.25
CA ASN A 38 4.65 21.52 2.41
C ASN A 38 4.60 21.24 0.90
N LYS A 39 4.54 19.98 0.48
CA LYS A 39 4.46 19.67 -0.96
C LYS A 39 3.04 19.80 -1.46
N PRO A 40 2.85 20.29 -2.69
CA PRO A 40 1.54 20.32 -3.32
C PRO A 40 0.97 18.89 -3.39
N LYS A 41 -0.24 18.72 -2.87
CA LYS A 41 -0.97 17.47 -2.97
C LYS A 41 -1.60 17.37 -4.35
N LEU A 42 -1.44 16.21 -4.99
CA LEU A 42 -2.24 15.89 -6.16
C LEU A 42 -3.60 15.38 -5.68
N PRO A 43 -4.70 15.84 -6.28
CA PRO A 43 -6.02 15.33 -5.94
C PRO A 43 -6.08 13.82 -6.23
N SER A 44 -6.91 13.11 -5.48
CA SER A 44 -7.21 11.70 -5.77
C SER A 44 -7.89 11.61 -7.14
N HIS A 45 -7.66 10.51 -7.85
CA HIS A 45 -8.22 10.32 -9.18
C HIS A 45 -9.77 10.33 -9.16
N TYR A 46 -10.36 9.76 -8.12
CA TYR A 46 -11.81 9.61 -8.00
C TYR A 46 -12.47 10.45 -6.92
N SER A 47 -11.70 11.17 -6.08
CA SER A 47 -12.26 11.94 -4.95
C SER A 47 -13.21 11.08 -4.08
N PHE A 48 -12.74 9.90 -3.66
CA PHE A 48 -13.57 8.87 -3.00
C PHE A 48 -14.37 9.41 -1.82
N TYR A 49 -13.67 10.07 -0.87
CA TYR A 49 -14.32 10.53 0.37
C TYR A 49 -15.48 11.49 0.11
N GLU A 50 -15.33 12.42 -0.81
CA GLU A 50 -16.37 13.40 -1.14
C GLU A 50 -17.60 12.72 -1.73
N LYS A 51 -17.42 11.85 -2.73
CA LYS A 51 -18.52 11.10 -3.36
C LYS A 51 -19.21 10.16 -2.38
N ALA A 52 -18.44 9.42 -1.57
CA ALA A 52 -18.98 8.49 -0.59
C ALA A 52 -19.76 9.21 0.52
N ARG A 53 -19.25 10.35 0.99
CA ARG A 53 -19.93 11.20 1.97
C ARG A 53 -21.25 11.75 1.45
N GLU A 54 -21.25 12.20 0.20
CA GLU A 54 -22.46 12.71 -0.45
C GLU A 54 -23.49 11.59 -0.62
N ALA A 55 -23.09 10.45 -1.18
CA ALA A 55 -23.96 9.31 -1.40
C ALA A 55 -24.58 8.75 -0.11
N LYS A 56 -23.80 8.69 0.98
CA LYS A 56 -24.28 8.13 2.26
C LYS A 56 -24.92 9.16 3.22
N GLY A 57 -24.77 10.45 2.95
CA GLY A 57 -25.20 11.49 3.89
C GLY A 57 -24.48 11.44 5.25
N LYS A 58 -23.35 10.75 5.34
CA LYS A 58 -22.57 10.50 6.56
C LYS A 58 -21.28 11.29 6.53
N LYS A 59 -20.82 11.72 7.72
CA LYS A 59 -19.51 12.38 7.88
C LYS A 59 -18.35 11.38 7.98
N GLU A 60 -18.59 10.17 8.43
CA GLU A 60 -17.62 9.11 8.58
C GLU A 60 -18.00 7.93 7.69
N ILE A 61 -17.06 7.48 6.90
CA ILE A 61 -17.21 6.37 5.94
C ILE A 61 -16.33 5.21 6.40
N ARG A 62 -16.90 4.01 6.46
CA ARG A 62 -16.18 2.78 6.81
C ARG A 62 -15.94 1.96 5.54
N VAL A 63 -14.70 1.51 5.37
CA VAL A 63 -14.30 0.71 4.20
C VAL A 63 -13.55 -0.56 4.60
N ALA A 64 -13.78 -1.62 3.84
CA ALA A 64 -12.97 -2.83 3.87
C ALA A 64 -12.18 -2.97 2.57
N VAL A 65 -10.95 -3.46 2.65
CA VAL A 65 -10.12 -3.76 1.48
C VAL A 65 -10.00 -5.27 1.35
N LEU A 66 -10.62 -5.84 0.34
CA LEU A 66 -10.49 -7.24 -0.04
C LEU A 66 -9.52 -7.34 -1.21
N VAL A 67 -8.44 -8.08 -1.02
CA VAL A 67 -7.55 -8.44 -2.13
C VAL A 67 -7.65 -9.92 -2.35
N GLU A 68 -7.95 -10.29 -3.59
CA GLU A 68 -8.05 -11.67 -4.03
C GLU A 68 -6.98 -12.00 -5.06
N ARG A 69 -6.69 -13.27 -5.10
CA ARG A 69 -5.82 -13.85 -6.10
C ARG A 69 -6.64 -14.24 -7.32
N GLY A 70 -6.29 -13.70 -8.48
CA GLY A 70 -6.86 -14.11 -9.76
C GLY A 70 -6.48 -15.54 -10.13
N ARG A 71 -7.33 -16.20 -10.91
CA ARG A 71 -7.12 -17.59 -11.36
C ARG A 71 -5.87 -17.75 -12.22
N GLY A 72 -5.44 -16.69 -12.89
CA GLY A 72 -4.25 -16.69 -13.77
C GLY A 72 -2.92 -16.45 -13.04
N LEU A 73 -2.94 -16.19 -11.73
CA LEU A 73 -1.72 -15.87 -10.99
C LEU A 73 -0.91 -17.14 -10.70
N SER A 74 0.39 -17.15 -11.08
CA SER A 74 1.31 -18.27 -10.83
C SER A 74 1.41 -18.63 -9.34
N PRO A 75 1.55 -19.94 -8.98
CA PRO A 75 1.84 -20.36 -7.61
C PRO A 75 3.05 -19.68 -6.98
N ASP A 76 4.01 -19.20 -7.77
CA ASP A 76 5.20 -18.51 -7.30
C ASP A 76 4.88 -17.20 -6.53
N PHE A 77 3.67 -16.67 -6.73
CA PHE A 77 3.18 -15.47 -6.05
C PHE A 77 2.25 -15.78 -4.87
N LEU A 78 2.42 -16.93 -4.24
CA LEU A 78 1.63 -17.29 -3.05
C LEU A 78 1.85 -16.24 -1.94
N GLY A 79 0.76 -15.63 -1.46
CA GLY A 79 0.80 -14.59 -0.43
C GLY A 79 1.01 -13.16 -0.96
N ALA A 80 1.19 -12.94 -2.27
CA ALA A 80 1.31 -11.62 -2.86
C ALA A 80 0.03 -10.79 -2.62
N GLU A 81 -1.15 -11.41 -2.71
CA GLU A 81 -2.45 -10.79 -2.41
C GLU A 81 -2.53 -10.29 -0.96
N ARG A 82 -2.00 -11.05 0.01
CA ARG A 82 -1.99 -10.64 1.42
C ARG A 82 -1.01 -9.50 1.64
N SER A 83 0.15 -9.56 1.02
CA SER A 83 1.15 -8.47 1.08
C SER A 83 0.59 -7.19 0.47
N LEU A 84 -0.06 -7.28 -0.68
CA LEU A 84 -0.71 -6.14 -1.35
C LEU A 84 -1.84 -5.58 -0.48
N ALA A 85 -2.68 -6.42 0.14
CA ALA A 85 -3.75 -5.99 1.05
C ALA A 85 -3.21 -5.17 2.22
N ASN A 86 -2.14 -5.65 2.88
CA ASN A 86 -1.52 -4.95 3.99
C ASN A 86 -0.94 -3.59 3.57
N LEU A 87 -0.27 -3.53 2.43
CA LEU A 87 0.29 -2.29 1.88
C LEU A 87 -0.81 -1.28 1.54
N LEU A 88 -1.90 -1.72 0.92
CA LEU A 88 -3.06 -0.88 0.58
C LEU A 88 -3.77 -0.36 1.83
N ILE A 89 -4.07 -1.22 2.80
CA ILE A 89 -4.73 -0.82 4.06
C ILE A 89 -3.90 0.26 4.76
N ASN A 90 -2.58 0.07 4.85
CA ASN A 90 -1.69 1.03 5.49
C ASN A 90 -1.58 2.33 4.68
N GLY A 91 -1.45 2.24 3.36
CA GLY A 91 -1.39 3.40 2.47
C GLY A 91 -2.67 4.23 2.51
N LEU A 92 -3.83 3.58 2.42
CA LEU A 92 -5.13 4.25 2.47
C LEU A 92 -5.37 4.94 3.82
N ARG A 93 -5.06 4.27 4.95
CA ARG A 93 -5.16 4.88 6.28
C ARG A 93 -4.31 6.14 6.39
N ALA A 94 -3.03 6.01 6.03
CA ALA A 94 -2.12 7.14 6.07
C ALA A 94 -2.57 8.28 5.15
N GLY A 95 -3.05 7.96 3.94
CA GLY A 95 -3.54 8.95 2.99
C GLY A 95 -4.78 9.70 3.49
N PHE A 96 -5.79 8.99 3.97
CA PHE A 96 -7.00 9.59 4.52
C PHE A 96 -6.72 10.44 5.76
N GLU A 97 -5.84 9.97 6.66
CA GLU A 97 -5.43 10.70 7.85
C GLU A 97 -4.73 12.02 7.50
N VAL A 98 -3.73 11.97 6.62
CA VAL A 98 -2.98 13.16 6.16
C VAL A 98 -3.90 14.17 5.46
N ASN A 99 -4.91 13.69 4.73
CA ASN A 99 -5.88 14.55 4.04
C ASN A 99 -7.03 15.01 4.93
N LYS A 100 -7.08 14.54 6.20
CA LYS A 100 -8.18 14.82 7.15
C LYS A 100 -9.54 14.32 6.63
N GLU A 101 -9.52 13.29 5.82
CA GLU A 101 -10.70 12.59 5.32
C GLU A 101 -11.16 11.56 6.37
N ARG A 102 -12.42 11.64 6.76
CA ARG A 102 -12.98 10.76 7.82
C ARG A 102 -13.36 9.40 7.24
N VAL A 103 -12.37 8.62 6.87
CA VAL A 103 -12.53 7.26 6.38
C VAL A 103 -11.85 6.29 7.33
N THR A 104 -12.63 5.36 7.86
CA THR A 104 -12.13 4.27 8.70
C THR A 104 -11.89 3.03 7.85
N VAL A 105 -10.63 2.67 7.62
CA VAL A 105 -10.24 1.46 6.90
C VAL A 105 -10.10 0.31 7.88
N LEU A 106 -10.84 -0.80 7.68
CA LEU A 106 -10.75 -1.97 8.56
C LEU A 106 -9.34 -2.56 8.60
N PRO A 107 -8.90 -3.05 9.78
CA PRO A 107 -7.64 -3.79 9.90
C PRO A 107 -7.66 -5.08 9.09
N ALA A 108 -6.50 -5.49 8.55
CA ALA A 108 -6.36 -6.78 7.86
C ALA A 108 -6.79 -7.97 8.73
N ALA A 109 -6.53 -7.91 10.04
CA ALA A 109 -6.94 -8.96 10.99
C ALA A 109 -8.46 -9.17 11.03
N VAL A 110 -9.27 -8.11 10.90
CA VAL A 110 -10.74 -8.22 10.85
C VAL A 110 -11.17 -8.93 9.56
N ILE A 111 -10.52 -8.61 8.45
CA ILE A 111 -10.78 -9.27 7.16
C ILE A 111 -10.37 -10.75 7.20
N ASP A 112 -9.21 -11.05 7.77
CA ASP A 112 -8.75 -12.44 7.94
C ASP A 112 -9.71 -13.24 8.83
N ASP A 113 -10.20 -12.65 9.92
CA ASP A 113 -11.18 -13.25 10.81
C ASP A 113 -12.52 -13.50 10.11
N PHE A 114 -12.99 -12.56 9.33
CA PHE A 114 -14.18 -12.72 8.51
C PHE A 114 -14.04 -13.89 7.53
N LYS A 115 -12.92 -13.94 6.78
CA LYS A 115 -12.64 -15.03 5.84
C LYS A 115 -12.59 -16.39 6.53
N ARG A 116 -12.00 -16.48 7.73
CA ARG A 116 -11.90 -17.71 8.51
C ARG A 116 -13.26 -18.18 9.05
N LYS A 117 -14.12 -17.26 9.49
CA LYS A 117 -15.45 -17.56 10.03
C LYS A 117 -16.49 -17.88 8.94
N ASN A 118 -16.24 -17.49 7.72
CA ASN A 118 -17.14 -17.67 6.58
C ASN A 118 -16.41 -18.40 5.45
N GLU A 119 -16.30 -19.73 5.53
CA GLU A 119 -15.56 -20.54 4.55
C GLU A 119 -16.00 -20.29 3.10
N ASN A 120 -17.30 -20.04 2.91
CA ASN A 120 -17.88 -19.75 1.59
C ASN A 120 -17.97 -18.24 1.29
N TRP A 121 -17.13 -17.41 1.90
CA TRP A 121 -17.21 -15.96 1.71
C TRP A 121 -17.06 -15.51 0.25
N ARG A 122 -16.33 -16.29 -0.59
CA ARG A 122 -16.17 -16.00 -2.03
C ARG A 122 -17.45 -16.18 -2.84
N SER A 123 -18.42 -16.93 -2.33
CA SER A 123 -19.75 -17.08 -2.97
C SER A 123 -20.72 -16.01 -2.54
N LEU A 124 -20.38 -15.16 -1.58
CA LEU A 124 -21.20 -14.03 -1.16
C LEU A 124 -21.07 -12.91 -2.19
N GLU A 125 -22.17 -12.21 -2.42
CA GLU A 125 -22.15 -10.98 -3.19
C GLU A 125 -21.49 -9.86 -2.42
N GLY A 126 -20.88 -8.90 -3.11
CA GLY A 126 -20.13 -7.81 -2.49
C GLY A 126 -20.92 -7.03 -1.43
N PRO A 127 -22.19 -6.64 -1.68
CA PRO A 127 -23.02 -5.97 -0.66
C PRO A 127 -23.27 -6.83 0.59
N GLN A 128 -23.37 -8.16 0.45
CA GLN A 128 -23.51 -9.08 1.58
C GLN A 128 -22.23 -9.10 2.43
N ILE A 129 -21.06 -9.06 1.79
CA ILE A 129 -19.76 -8.95 2.46
C ILE A 129 -19.69 -7.63 3.22
N ALA A 130 -20.06 -6.52 2.58
CA ALA A 130 -20.05 -5.19 3.20
C ALA A 130 -20.92 -5.17 4.48
N ARG A 131 -22.13 -5.71 4.42
CA ARG A 131 -23.03 -5.80 5.57
C ARG A 131 -22.48 -6.68 6.69
N LYS A 132 -21.86 -7.83 6.36
CA LYS A 132 -21.25 -8.72 7.35
C LYS A 132 -20.02 -8.10 8.05
N LEU A 133 -19.29 -7.25 7.35
CA LEU A 133 -18.14 -6.51 7.86
C LEU A 133 -18.55 -5.20 8.55
N ASP A 134 -19.82 -4.81 8.47
CA ASP A 134 -20.34 -3.53 8.97
C ASP A 134 -19.56 -2.34 8.40
N VAL A 135 -19.46 -2.29 7.08
CA VAL A 135 -18.80 -1.21 6.32
C VAL A 135 -19.73 -0.61 5.29
N ASP A 136 -19.47 0.64 4.90
CA ASP A 136 -20.23 1.32 3.86
C ASP A 136 -19.81 0.87 2.45
N TYR A 137 -18.49 0.56 2.27
CA TYR A 137 -17.94 0.14 1.00
C TYR A 137 -16.91 -0.97 1.15
N VAL A 138 -16.84 -1.80 0.14
CA VAL A 138 -15.75 -2.78 -0.05
C VAL A 138 -14.94 -2.39 -1.26
N PHE A 139 -13.62 -2.20 -1.07
CA PHE A 139 -12.67 -2.13 -2.17
C PHE A 139 -12.29 -3.56 -2.53
N ASP A 140 -12.89 -4.05 -3.60
CA ASP A 140 -12.70 -5.39 -4.12
C ASP A 140 -11.61 -5.34 -5.21
N ILE A 141 -10.48 -5.95 -4.91
CA ILE A 141 -9.25 -5.86 -5.69
C ILE A 141 -8.79 -7.26 -6.04
N GLU A 142 -8.70 -7.55 -7.32
CA GLU A 142 -8.21 -8.82 -7.82
C GLU A 142 -6.83 -8.63 -8.47
N LEU A 143 -5.81 -9.29 -7.93
CA LEU A 143 -4.51 -9.43 -8.59
C LEU A 143 -4.64 -10.50 -9.68
N ALA A 144 -5.08 -10.08 -10.88
CA ALA A 144 -5.44 -10.98 -11.96
C ALA A 144 -4.21 -11.69 -12.57
N SER A 145 -3.12 -10.96 -12.75
CA SER A 145 -1.85 -11.50 -13.22
C SER A 145 -0.66 -10.74 -12.66
N MET A 146 0.48 -11.43 -12.55
CA MET A 146 1.76 -10.84 -12.17
C MET A 146 2.90 -11.66 -12.76
N SER A 147 3.95 -11.00 -13.23
CA SER A 147 5.23 -11.58 -13.57
C SER A 147 6.36 -10.69 -13.04
N LEU A 148 7.53 -11.26 -12.78
CA LEU A 148 8.70 -10.50 -12.30
C LEU A 148 9.80 -10.40 -13.33
N TYR A 149 9.79 -11.28 -14.34
CA TYR A 149 10.89 -11.39 -15.29
C TYR A 149 10.52 -10.83 -16.64
N GLU A 150 11.53 -10.28 -17.31
CA GLU A 150 11.45 -9.93 -18.72
C GLU A 150 11.08 -11.17 -19.54
N PRO A 151 10.14 -11.08 -20.49
CA PRO A 151 9.78 -12.19 -21.35
C PRO A 151 11.01 -12.83 -22.02
N GLY A 152 11.15 -14.15 -21.84
CA GLY A 152 12.30 -14.91 -22.37
C GLY A 152 13.57 -14.84 -21.54
N SER A 153 13.61 -14.13 -20.42
CA SER A 153 14.76 -14.03 -19.52
C SER A 153 14.49 -14.59 -18.14
N ARG A 154 15.51 -15.18 -17.51
CA ARG A 154 15.53 -15.55 -16.08
C ARG A 154 16.53 -14.72 -15.26
N HIS A 155 17.22 -13.79 -15.93
CA HIS A 155 18.30 -13.00 -15.36
C HIS A 155 17.99 -11.49 -15.35
N LEU A 156 16.85 -11.10 -15.89
CA LEU A 156 16.41 -9.71 -15.93
C LEU A 156 15.02 -9.60 -15.32
N PHE A 157 14.91 -8.73 -14.32
CA PHE A 157 13.61 -8.39 -13.73
C PHE A 157 12.94 -7.29 -14.54
N ARG A 158 11.68 -7.53 -14.87
CA ARG A 158 10.73 -6.56 -15.41
C ARG A 158 9.33 -6.99 -14.98
N GLY A 159 8.86 -6.36 -13.90
CA GLY A 159 7.55 -6.68 -13.33
C GLY A 159 6.43 -6.21 -14.25
N ASN A 160 5.45 -7.08 -14.46
CA ASN A 160 4.19 -6.72 -15.12
C ASN A 160 3.04 -7.23 -14.27
N CYS A 161 1.97 -6.45 -14.13
CA CYS A 161 0.76 -6.89 -13.45
C CYS A 161 -0.49 -6.32 -14.08
N VAL A 162 -1.59 -7.05 -13.86
CA VAL A 162 -2.96 -6.59 -14.11
C VAL A 162 -3.71 -6.72 -12.81
N VAL A 163 -4.31 -5.63 -12.34
CA VAL A 163 -5.12 -5.57 -11.13
C VAL A 163 -6.49 -5.01 -11.48
N SER A 164 -7.54 -5.75 -11.18
CA SER A 164 -8.92 -5.27 -11.28
C SER A 164 -9.33 -4.63 -9.96
N VAL A 165 -9.99 -3.47 -10.03
CA VAL A 165 -10.42 -2.69 -8.87
C VAL A 165 -11.89 -2.35 -9.02
N ARG A 166 -12.71 -2.72 -8.02
CA ARG A 166 -14.11 -2.36 -7.92
C ARG A 166 -14.40 -1.76 -6.55
N VAL A 167 -15.31 -0.80 -6.50
CA VAL A 167 -15.83 -0.26 -5.24
C VAL A 167 -17.29 -0.66 -5.12
N ILE A 168 -17.57 -1.48 -4.15
CA ILE A 168 -18.88 -2.09 -3.95
C ILE A 168 -19.56 -1.40 -2.75
N ASP A 169 -20.77 -0.92 -2.97
CA ASP A 169 -21.61 -0.34 -1.92
C ASP A 169 -22.27 -1.44 -1.09
N ALA A 170 -22.49 -1.20 0.20
CA ALA A 170 -23.28 -2.07 1.07
C ALA A 170 -24.78 -2.12 0.69
N ASP A 171 -25.26 -1.07 0.03
CA ASP A 171 -26.60 -0.99 -0.54
C ASP A 171 -26.58 -1.46 -1.99
N GLU A 172 -27.26 -2.57 -2.27
CA GLU A 172 -27.35 -3.17 -3.61
C GLU A 172 -28.04 -2.26 -4.63
N ASN A 173 -28.88 -1.35 -4.18
CA ASN A 173 -29.62 -0.43 -5.05
C ASN A 173 -28.93 0.94 -5.20
N ALA A 174 -27.79 1.15 -4.53
CA ALA A 174 -27.06 2.39 -4.65
C ALA A 174 -26.44 2.52 -6.06
N PRO A 175 -26.43 3.73 -6.62
CA PRO A 175 -25.70 3.97 -7.85
C PRO A 175 -24.21 3.73 -7.66
N GLU A 176 -23.57 3.16 -8.68
CA GLU A 176 -22.14 2.95 -8.67
C GLU A 176 -21.40 4.29 -8.60
N ILE A 177 -20.67 4.52 -7.51
CA ILE A 177 -19.90 5.77 -7.32
C ILE A 177 -18.55 5.77 -8.07
N PHE A 178 -18.07 4.58 -8.44
CA PHE A 178 -16.83 4.38 -9.20
C PHE A 178 -17.01 3.29 -10.25
N PRO A 179 -16.64 3.56 -11.50
CA PRO A 179 -16.63 2.52 -12.52
C PRO A 179 -15.54 1.49 -12.19
N PRO A 180 -15.73 0.22 -12.58
CA PRO A 180 -14.67 -0.77 -12.52
C PRO A 180 -13.43 -0.26 -13.24
N TYR A 181 -12.26 -0.48 -12.62
CA TYR A 181 -10.99 0.03 -13.11
C TYR A 181 -9.99 -1.11 -13.25
N GLU A 182 -9.37 -1.20 -14.42
CA GLU A 182 -8.26 -2.11 -14.66
C GLU A 182 -6.94 -1.34 -14.59
N TYR A 183 -6.10 -1.72 -13.66
CA TYR A 183 -4.76 -1.18 -13.49
C TYR A 183 -3.75 -2.11 -14.11
N VAL A 184 -3.03 -1.62 -15.12
CA VAL A 184 -1.93 -2.32 -15.78
C VAL A 184 -0.63 -1.59 -15.46
N LYS A 185 0.37 -2.30 -14.99
CA LYS A 185 1.65 -1.71 -14.60
C LYS A 185 2.84 -2.54 -15.03
N GLU A 186 3.82 -1.83 -15.58
CA GLU A 186 5.19 -2.29 -15.78
C GLU A 186 6.12 -1.66 -14.73
N PHE A 187 7.07 -2.44 -14.20
CA PHE A 187 8.03 -1.98 -13.19
C PHE A 187 9.41 -2.63 -13.40
N PRO A 188 10.52 -1.86 -13.39
CA PRO A 188 10.54 -0.41 -13.49
C PRO A 188 9.91 0.05 -14.82
N GLY A 189 9.37 1.28 -14.85
CA GLY A 189 8.75 1.79 -16.06
C GLY A 189 9.75 2.06 -17.21
N ASN A 190 9.22 2.45 -18.38
CA ASN A 190 10.01 2.87 -19.55
C ASN A 190 10.90 1.77 -20.16
N GLY A 191 10.52 0.50 -20.07
CA GLY A 191 11.28 -0.60 -20.66
C GLY A 191 12.61 -0.91 -19.95
N VAL A 192 12.83 -0.36 -18.76
CA VAL A 192 14.03 -0.63 -17.96
C VAL A 192 13.94 -2.02 -17.35
N THR A 193 15.07 -2.73 -17.34
CA THR A 193 15.22 -4.02 -16.65
C THR A 193 16.24 -3.92 -15.53
N VAL A 194 16.09 -4.76 -14.50
CA VAL A 194 17.06 -4.87 -13.40
C VAL A 194 17.72 -6.24 -13.46
N ALA A 195 19.04 -6.31 -13.41
CA ALA A 195 19.74 -7.58 -13.39
C ALA A 195 19.48 -8.33 -12.09
N VAL A 196 19.28 -9.65 -12.21
CA VAL A 196 19.26 -10.54 -11.04
C VAL A 196 20.70 -10.68 -10.53
N ASP A 197 20.98 -10.17 -9.36
CA ASP A 197 22.29 -10.24 -8.72
C ASP A 197 22.18 -10.58 -7.23
N SER A 198 23.30 -10.56 -6.53
CA SER A 198 23.34 -10.81 -5.08
C SER A 198 22.68 -9.70 -4.24
N GLN A 199 22.44 -8.52 -4.83
CA GLN A 199 21.84 -7.38 -4.15
C GLN A 199 20.33 -7.31 -4.39
N THR A 200 19.86 -7.81 -5.54
CA THR A 200 18.44 -7.78 -5.92
C THR A 200 17.92 -9.20 -6.12
N THR A 201 17.29 -9.73 -5.09
CA THR A 201 16.61 -11.03 -5.15
C THR A 201 15.20 -10.88 -5.73
N ALA A 202 14.64 -12.00 -6.24
CA ALA A 202 13.25 -12.03 -6.72
C ALA A 202 12.25 -11.55 -5.66
N GLN A 203 12.46 -11.92 -4.39
CA GLN A 203 11.60 -11.49 -3.28
C GLN A 203 11.69 -9.97 -3.02
N GLN A 204 12.89 -9.41 -3.06
CA GLN A 204 13.08 -7.97 -2.89
C GLN A 204 12.43 -7.19 -4.03
N PHE A 205 12.62 -7.63 -5.27
CA PHE A 205 12.00 -7.02 -6.43
C PHE A 205 10.47 -7.12 -6.38
N GLN A 206 9.94 -8.29 -6.02
CA GLN A 206 8.49 -8.47 -5.81
C GLN A 206 7.94 -7.50 -4.75
N ASN A 207 8.62 -7.37 -3.62
CA ASN A 207 8.18 -6.46 -2.56
C ASN A 207 8.17 -4.99 -3.00
N GLN A 208 9.18 -4.56 -3.76
CA GLN A 208 9.24 -3.22 -4.34
C GLN A 208 8.11 -3.01 -5.36
N PHE A 209 7.85 -4.01 -6.19
CA PHE A 209 6.78 -3.94 -7.17
C PHE A 209 5.39 -3.89 -6.51
N LEU A 210 5.11 -4.74 -5.52
CA LEU A 210 3.87 -4.69 -4.75
C LEU A 210 3.69 -3.35 -4.02
N ALA A 211 4.77 -2.79 -3.47
CA ALA A 211 4.73 -1.47 -2.84
C ALA A 211 4.38 -0.37 -3.86
N LYS A 212 4.92 -0.47 -5.08
CA LYS A 212 4.57 0.47 -6.17
C LYS A 212 3.11 0.35 -6.60
N ILE A 213 2.61 -0.88 -6.75
CA ILE A 213 1.20 -1.13 -7.05
C ILE A 213 0.30 -0.53 -5.96
N ALA A 214 0.61 -0.81 -4.69
CA ALA A 214 -0.15 -0.29 -3.56
C ALA A 214 -0.16 1.24 -3.51
N LEU A 215 0.97 1.88 -3.77
CA LEU A 215 1.09 3.34 -3.82
C LEU A 215 0.21 3.94 -4.93
N ASP A 216 0.30 3.38 -6.13
CA ASP A 216 -0.47 3.86 -7.28
C ASP A 216 -1.99 3.67 -7.05
N LEU A 217 -2.41 2.50 -6.53
CA LEU A 217 -3.81 2.23 -6.21
C LEU A 217 -4.33 3.11 -5.05
N THR A 218 -3.51 3.37 -4.03
CA THR A 218 -3.85 4.34 -2.97
C THR A 218 -4.16 5.71 -3.56
N GLY A 219 -3.36 6.15 -4.53
CA GLY A 219 -3.56 7.42 -5.23
C GLY A 219 -4.83 7.52 -6.07
N LEU A 220 -5.53 6.40 -6.33
CA LEU A 220 -6.86 6.45 -6.95
C LEU A 220 -7.92 7.02 -5.99
N PHE A 221 -7.79 6.76 -4.70
CA PHE A 221 -8.84 7.03 -3.70
C PHE A 221 -8.53 8.18 -2.77
N THR A 222 -7.26 8.50 -2.56
CA THR A 222 -6.84 9.59 -1.68
C THR A 222 -5.76 10.45 -2.33
N ALA A 223 -5.75 11.75 -2.02
CA ALA A 223 -4.75 12.66 -2.56
C ALA A 223 -3.34 12.26 -2.11
N THR A 224 -2.39 12.26 -3.05
CA THR A 224 -1.00 11.90 -2.81
C THR A 224 -0.08 13.09 -2.99
N HIS A 225 1.09 13.06 -2.36
CA HIS A 225 2.12 14.06 -2.62
C HIS A 225 2.79 13.80 -3.98
N THR A 226 3.14 14.87 -4.68
CA THR A 226 3.69 14.83 -6.06
C THR A 226 4.89 13.92 -6.22
N ARG A 227 5.67 13.72 -5.14
CA ARG A 227 6.90 12.91 -5.18
C ARG A 227 6.65 11.41 -5.29
N ASP A 228 5.49 10.96 -4.84
CA ASP A 228 5.20 9.52 -4.74
C ASP A 228 4.72 8.91 -6.07
N ARG A 229 4.39 9.76 -7.06
CA ARG A 229 3.92 9.29 -8.40
C ARG A 229 5.04 9.11 -9.43
N PHE A 230 6.22 9.70 -9.20
CA PHE A 230 7.32 9.73 -10.19
C PHE A 230 8.54 8.91 -9.78
N GLN A 231 8.45 8.12 -8.72
CA GLN A 231 9.45 7.11 -8.33
C GLN A 231 8.87 5.70 -8.66
#